data_c1fcb34b74367c3caca145ab9e73313a
#
_entry.id   c1fcb34b74367c3caca145ab9e73313a
#
_cell.length_a   1.000
_cell.length_b   1.000
_cell.length_c   1.000
_cell.angle_alpha   90.00
_cell.angle_beta   90.00
_cell.angle_gamma   90.00
#
_symmetry.space_group_name_H-M   'P 1'
#
loop_
_entity.id
_entity.type
_entity.pdbx_description
1 polymer ?
#
loop_
_entity_poly.entity_id
_entity_poly.type
_entity_poly.pdbx_seq_one_letter_code
_entity_poly.pdbx_strand_id
1 'polypeptide(L)'
;MFVRQWTFVIAIAFAIGVGVGVQLPTQHATIPQNMAVYFTPGTECEDRIIAEISQSTTIDIAVYSITNPKIANAIIAAHRRGARVRIVTDRTMTGHKSSMIDELAAAGIPVRINRRHKIEHNKFAIFDNRRMVTGSYNWTTAATKYNSENCIFLTPPAQEYSKRFEVLWSLYE
;
A
#
# COMPACT_ATOMS: atom_id res chain seq x y z
N MET A 1 -72.73 35.70 -43.59
CA MET A 1 -71.25 35.66 -43.54
C MET A 1 -70.91 34.80 -42.33
N PHE A 2 -70.69 33.49 -42.54
CA PHE A 2 -70.41 32.53 -41.45
C PHE A 2 -68.91 32.39 -41.25
N VAL A 3 -68.48 32.75 -40.07
CA VAL A 3 -67.05 32.54 -39.67
C VAL A 3 -66.96 31.16 -39.03
N ARG A 4 -66.22 30.28 -39.67
CA ARG A 4 -65.95 28.92 -39.18
C ARG A 4 -64.77 28.98 -38.22
N GLN A 5 -64.99 28.76 -36.90
CA GLN A 5 -63.91 28.58 -35.91
C GLN A 5 -63.33 27.17 -36.05
N TRP A 6 -62.03 27.13 -36.25
CA TRP A 6 -61.29 25.89 -36.21
C TRP A 6 -60.73 25.70 -34.82
N THR A 7 -61.18 24.70 -34.12
CA THR A 7 -60.62 24.29 -32.81
C THR A 7 -59.50 23.34 -33.07
N PHE A 8 -58.22 23.75 -32.76
CA PHE A 8 -57.02 22.87 -32.75
C PHE A 8 -57.03 22.10 -31.45
N VAL A 9 -57.18 20.78 -31.52
CA VAL A 9 -56.91 19.87 -30.38
C VAL A 9 -55.43 19.51 -30.42
N ILE A 10 -54.64 19.98 -29.43
CA ILE A 10 -53.27 19.58 -29.24
C ILE A 10 -53.28 18.30 -28.40
N ALA A 11 -52.95 17.17 -29.04
CA ALA A 11 -52.71 15.92 -28.34
C ALA A 11 -51.27 15.93 -27.76
N ILE A 12 -51.15 16.02 -26.43
CA ILE A 12 -49.90 15.85 -25.74
C ILE A 12 -49.66 14.34 -25.54
N ALA A 13 -48.72 13.79 -26.30
CA ALA A 13 -48.26 12.41 -26.10
C ALA A 13 -47.26 12.38 -24.92
N PHE A 14 -47.66 11.78 -23.81
CA PHE A 14 -46.74 11.43 -22.72
C PHE A 14 -45.96 10.17 -23.13
N ALA A 15 -44.70 10.32 -23.46
CA ALA A 15 -43.78 9.20 -23.60
C ALA A 15 -43.36 8.73 -22.20
N ILE A 16 -43.85 7.58 -21.77
CA ILE A 16 -43.38 6.91 -20.55
C ILE A 16 -42.04 6.27 -20.92
N GLY A 17 -40.94 6.94 -20.58
CA GLY A 17 -39.60 6.39 -20.68
C GLY A 17 -39.42 5.30 -19.62
N VAL A 18 -39.47 4.03 -20.02
CA VAL A 18 -39.00 2.93 -19.17
C VAL A 18 -37.49 2.97 -19.17
N GLY A 19 -36.91 3.62 -18.16
CA GLY A 19 -35.45 3.57 -17.91
C GLY A 19 -35.07 2.18 -17.46
N VAL A 20 -34.42 1.40 -18.33
CA VAL A 20 -33.74 0.17 -17.93
C VAL A 20 -32.46 0.59 -17.16
N GLY A 21 -32.54 0.65 -15.84
CA GLY A 21 -31.42 0.87 -14.99
C GLY A 21 -30.45 -0.31 -15.10
N VAL A 22 -29.35 -0.14 -15.83
CA VAL A 22 -28.24 -1.09 -15.80
C VAL A 22 -27.59 -0.98 -14.43
N GLN A 23 -27.95 -1.88 -13.52
CA GLN A 23 -27.23 -2.03 -12.26
C GLN A 23 -25.85 -2.62 -12.57
N LEU A 24 -24.83 -1.76 -12.60
CA LEU A 24 -23.45 -2.22 -12.62
C LEU A 24 -23.20 -2.98 -11.31
N PRO A 25 -22.60 -4.17 -11.36
CA PRO A 25 -22.27 -4.90 -10.15
C PRO A 25 -21.30 -4.04 -9.33
N THR A 26 -21.74 -3.56 -8.16
CA THR A 26 -20.84 -3.00 -7.16
C THR A 26 -19.92 -4.14 -6.72
N GLN A 27 -18.67 -4.12 -7.19
CA GLN A 27 -17.64 -4.98 -6.63
C GLN A 27 -17.45 -4.54 -5.18
N HIS A 28 -18.11 -5.22 -4.26
CA HIS A 28 -17.78 -5.10 -2.84
C HIS A 28 -16.35 -5.60 -2.69
N ALA A 29 -15.44 -4.68 -2.36
CA ALA A 29 -14.09 -5.06 -1.95
C ALA A 29 -14.24 -6.07 -0.82
N THR A 30 -13.73 -7.29 -1.01
CA THR A 30 -13.71 -8.32 0.01
C THR A 30 -12.92 -7.78 1.19
N ILE A 31 -13.58 -7.55 2.33
CA ILE A 31 -12.91 -7.18 3.58
C ILE A 31 -11.95 -8.32 3.90
N PRO A 32 -10.67 -8.04 4.20
CA PRO A 32 -9.70 -9.07 4.55
C PRO A 32 -10.25 -9.91 5.71
N GLN A 33 -10.28 -11.23 5.56
CA GLN A 33 -10.87 -12.14 6.55
C GLN A 33 -10.08 -12.17 7.86
N ASN A 34 -8.80 -11.79 7.82
CA ASN A 34 -7.94 -11.68 8.99
C ASN A 34 -7.18 -10.35 8.97
N MET A 35 -7.51 -9.50 9.93
CA MET A 35 -6.86 -8.21 10.17
C MET A 35 -6.37 -8.16 11.61
N ALA A 36 -5.12 -7.72 11.81
CA ALA A 36 -4.58 -7.40 13.13
C ALA A 36 -4.05 -5.97 13.11
N VAL A 37 -4.34 -5.21 14.16
CA VAL A 37 -3.93 -3.80 14.30
C VAL A 37 -3.14 -3.65 15.59
N TYR A 38 -2.00 -2.97 15.49
CA TYR A 38 -1.17 -2.63 16.65
C TYR A 38 -0.86 -1.14 16.64
N PHE A 39 -0.57 -0.61 17.79
CA PHE A 39 -0.24 0.79 18.01
C PHE A 39 1.10 0.94 18.72
N THR A 40 1.74 2.08 18.55
CA THR A 40 2.96 2.45 19.28
C THR A 40 2.69 3.66 20.17
N PRO A 41 3.50 3.92 21.23
CA PRO A 41 4.71 3.21 21.65
C PRO A 41 4.47 1.77 22.10
N GLY A 42 5.38 0.87 21.69
CA GLY A 42 5.34 -0.56 21.99
C GLY A 42 6.10 -1.33 20.91
N THR A 43 6.44 -2.59 21.17
CA THR A 43 7.26 -3.40 20.25
C THR A 43 6.44 -4.24 19.26
N GLU A 44 5.13 -4.31 19.42
CA GLU A 44 4.25 -5.23 18.69
C GLU A 44 4.34 -5.05 17.16
N CYS A 45 4.41 -3.79 16.68
CA CYS A 45 4.61 -3.51 15.25
C CYS A 45 5.97 -4.03 14.78
N GLU A 46 7.05 -3.71 15.50
CA GLU A 46 8.42 -4.16 15.22
C GLU A 46 8.50 -5.69 15.22
N ASP A 47 8.04 -6.32 16.29
CA ASP A 47 8.13 -7.77 16.48
C ASP A 47 7.34 -8.53 15.42
N ARG A 48 6.14 -8.06 15.08
CA ARG A 48 5.33 -8.67 14.05
C ARG A 48 5.94 -8.51 12.66
N ILE A 49 6.49 -7.36 12.30
CA ILE A 49 7.19 -7.14 11.03
C ILE A 49 8.40 -8.10 10.94
N ILE A 50 9.20 -8.21 12.00
CA ILE A 50 10.35 -9.12 12.05
C ILE A 50 9.89 -10.58 11.88
N ALA A 51 8.81 -10.98 12.53
CA ALA A 51 8.25 -12.33 12.40
C ALA A 51 7.82 -12.62 10.94
N GLU A 52 7.14 -11.68 10.26
CA GLU A 52 6.75 -11.84 8.85
C GLU A 52 7.98 -11.94 7.94
N ILE A 53 8.99 -11.09 8.13
CA ILE A 53 10.25 -11.12 7.38
C ILE A 53 10.96 -12.48 7.57
N SER A 54 11.00 -12.99 8.79
CA SER A 54 11.76 -14.21 9.12
C SER A 54 11.22 -15.47 8.46
N GLN A 55 9.92 -15.53 8.17
CA GLN A 55 9.26 -16.71 7.59
C GLN A 55 9.00 -16.61 6.09
N SER A 56 9.21 -15.43 5.48
CA SER A 56 8.86 -15.18 4.08
C SER A 56 9.99 -15.52 3.12
N THR A 57 9.61 -15.97 1.92
CA THR A 57 10.51 -16.24 0.79
C THR A 57 10.54 -15.12 -0.24
N THR A 58 9.48 -14.29 -0.26
CA THR A 58 9.43 -13.07 -1.10
C THR A 58 8.93 -11.90 -0.26
N ILE A 59 9.66 -10.77 -0.34
CA ILE A 59 9.40 -9.59 0.49
C ILE A 59 9.53 -8.34 -0.38
N ASP A 60 8.45 -7.62 -0.57
CA ASP A 60 8.40 -6.36 -1.31
C ASP A 60 8.09 -5.22 -0.34
N ILE A 61 9.00 -4.28 -0.17
CA ILE A 61 8.97 -3.23 0.85
C ILE A 61 8.89 -1.86 0.18
N ALA A 62 7.87 -1.06 0.50
CA ALA A 62 7.80 0.35 0.15
C ALA A 62 7.66 1.16 1.44
N VAL A 63 8.77 1.66 1.96
CA VAL A 63 8.83 2.36 3.25
C VAL A 63 9.71 3.60 3.16
N TYR A 64 9.14 4.73 3.59
CA TYR A 64 9.84 6.02 3.59
C TYR A 64 11.17 5.96 4.33
N SER A 65 11.19 5.39 5.54
CA SER A 65 12.37 5.41 6.41
C SER A 65 12.59 4.07 7.11
N ILE A 66 13.80 3.52 6.97
CA ILE A 66 14.28 2.34 7.69
C ILE A 66 15.53 2.76 8.47
N THR A 67 15.38 2.96 9.78
CA THR A 67 16.49 3.30 10.71
C THR A 67 16.55 2.37 11.92
N ASN A 68 15.63 1.38 11.99
CA ASN A 68 15.63 0.40 13.06
C ASN A 68 16.58 -0.76 12.71
N PRO A 69 17.68 -0.96 13.47
CA PRO A 69 18.66 -1.99 13.14
C PRO A 69 18.11 -3.40 13.29
N LYS A 70 17.13 -3.66 14.18
CA LYS A 70 16.55 -4.98 14.33
C LYS A 70 15.78 -5.38 13.05
N ILE A 71 14.98 -4.46 12.51
CA ILE A 71 14.25 -4.70 11.26
C ILE A 71 15.23 -4.86 10.09
N ALA A 72 16.23 -3.98 9.97
CA ALA A 72 17.25 -4.07 8.93
C ALA A 72 18.02 -5.39 8.99
N ASN A 73 18.44 -5.83 10.18
CA ASN A 73 19.11 -7.11 10.36
C ASN A 73 18.22 -8.30 9.98
N ALA A 74 16.92 -8.25 10.29
CA ALA A 74 15.97 -9.28 9.87
C ALA A 74 15.85 -9.34 8.33
N ILE A 75 15.82 -8.20 7.64
CA ILE A 75 15.80 -8.12 6.18
C ILE A 75 17.09 -8.73 5.59
N ILE A 76 18.25 -8.38 6.12
CA ILE A 76 19.56 -8.93 5.68
C ILE A 76 19.58 -10.45 5.91
N ALA A 77 19.12 -10.92 7.06
CA ALA A 77 19.07 -12.35 7.37
C ALA A 77 18.14 -13.10 6.41
N ALA A 78 16.96 -12.52 6.06
CA ALA A 78 16.06 -13.09 5.08
C ALA A 78 16.73 -13.19 3.70
N HIS A 79 17.40 -12.13 3.25
CA HIS A 79 18.13 -12.13 1.97
C HIS A 79 19.23 -13.19 1.95
N ARG A 80 20.04 -13.28 3.00
CA ARG A 80 21.10 -14.30 3.13
C ARG A 80 20.56 -15.73 3.15
N ARG A 81 19.33 -15.93 3.63
CA ARG A 81 18.61 -17.22 3.60
C ARG A 81 18.10 -17.57 2.21
N GLY A 82 18.21 -16.67 1.23
CA GLY A 82 17.73 -16.86 -0.15
C GLY A 82 16.34 -16.28 -0.42
N ALA A 83 15.76 -15.53 0.50
CA ALA A 83 14.53 -14.80 0.22
C ALA A 83 14.75 -13.71 -0.84
N ARG A 84 13.83 -13.57 -1.79
CA ARG A 84 13.81 -12.46 -2.73
C ARG A 84 13.30 -11.21 -2.00
N VAL A 85 14.17 -10.26 -1.79
CA VAL A 85 13.81 -8.97 -1.15
C VAL A 85 13.96 -7.84 -2.17
N ARG A 86 12.99 -6.92 -2.21
CA ARG A 86 13.05 -5.68 -2.99
C ARG A 86 12.60 -4.52 -2.11
N ILE A 87 13.30 -3.40 -2.19
CA ILE A 87 13.02 -2.21 -1.38
C ILE A 87 12.81 -1.00 -2.29
N VAL A 88 11.73 -0.26 -2.04
CA VAL A 88 11.47 1.08 -2.58
C VAL A 88 11.50 2.05 -1.40
N THR A 89 12.27 3.15 -1.53
CA THR A 89 12.40 4.15 -0.47
C THR A 89 12.59 5.56 -1.03
N ASP A 90 12.58 6.56 -0.16
CA ASP A 90 12.76 7.95 -0.57
C ASP A 90 14.25 8.34 -0.65
N ARG A 91 14.56 9.25 -1.59
CA ARG A 91 15.92 9.77 -1.79
C ARG A 91 16.51 10.48 -0.56
N THR A 92 15.68 11.03 0.32
CA THR A 92 16.14 11.69 1.54
C THR A 92 16.75 10.73 2.54
N MET A 93 16.53 9.43 2.35
CA MET A 93 17.08 8.38 3.21
C MET A 93 18.43 7.85 2.72
N THR A 94 18.85 8.16 1.49
CA THR A 94 20.20 7.81 1.01
C THR A 94 21.25 8.75 1.59
N GLY A 95 22.33 8.18 2.16
CA GLY A 95 23.38 8.97 2.82
C GLY A 95 22.95 9.63 4.14
N HIS A 96 21.74 9.41 4.63
CA HIS A 96 21.31 9.92 5.93
C HIS A 96 21.97 9.10 7.05
N LYS A 97 22.60 9.77 8.01
CA LYS A 97 23.47 9.16 9.05
C LYS A 97 22.84 7.98 9.81
N SER A 98 21.53 8.02 10.05
CA SER A 98 20.81 6.95 10.76
C SER A 98 20.08 5.98 9.85
N SER A 99 20.14 6.17 8.51
CA SER A 99 19.49 5.29 7.56
C SER A 99 20.21 3.97 7.44
N MET A 100 19.46 2.87 7.37
CA MET A 100 19.99 1.53 7.09
C MET A 100 19.97 1.19 5.59
N ILE A 101 19.55 2.11 4.73
CA ILE A 101 19.36 1.86 3.28
C ILE A 101 20.69 1.50 2.60
N ASP A 102 21.77 2.23 2.93
CA ASP A 102 23.07 1.98 2.33
C ASP A 102 23.65 0.63 2.79
N GLU A 103 23.39 0.23 4.04
CA GLU A 103 23.77 -1.09 4.57
C GLU A 103 22.97 -2.22 3.91
N LEU A 104 21.68 -2.03 3.72
CA LEU A 104 20.81 -2.98 3.02
C LEU A 104 21.26 -3.17 1.56
N ALA A 105 21.57 -2.09 0.85
CA ALA A 105 22.10 -2.13 -0.50
C ALA A 105 23.49 -2.82 -0.55
N ALA A 106 24.39 -2.51 0.39
CA ALA A 106 25.70 -3.15 0.51
C ALA A 106 25.61 -4.66 0.79
N ALA A 107 24.54 -5.11 1.44
CA ALA A 107 24.25 -6.54 1.63
C ALA A 107 23.77 -7.24 0.35
N GLY A 108 23.64 -6.53 -0.79
CA GLY A 108 23.21 -7.07 -2.08
C GLY A 108 21.68 -7.03 -2.30
N ILE A 109 20.93 -6.37 -1.43
CA ILE A 109 19.47 -6.25 -1.57
C ILE A 109 19.16 -5.18 -2.62
N PRO A 110 18.36 -5.50 -3.66
CA PRO A 110 17.89 -4.52 -4.64
C PRO A 110 17.09 -3.39 -3.99
N VAL A 111 17.58 -2.17 -4.08
CA VAL A 111 16.93 -0.95 -3.59
C VAL A 111 16.68 0.00 -4.75
N ARG A 112 15.47 0.52 -4.87
CA ARG A 112 15.12 1.57 -5.82
C ARG A 112 14.71 2.84 -5.10
N ILE A 113 15.24 3.96 -5.58
CA ILE A 113 15.16 5.25 -4.90
C ILE A 113 14.19 6.17 -5.63
N ASN A 114 13.24 6.73 -4.90
CA ASN A 114 12.33 7.74 -5.45
C ASN A 114 13.08 8.98 -5.95
N ARG A 115 12.97 9.24 -7.26
CA ARG A 115 13.42 10.47 -7.91
C ARG A 115 12.32 11.14 -8.74
N ARG A 116 11.08 10.63 -8.69
CA ARG A 116 9.94 11.09 -9.51
C ARG A 116 8.90 11.86 -8.70
N HIS A 117 8.52 11.35 -7.53
CA HIS A 117 7.59 12.04 -6.64
C HIS A 117 8.33 13.03 -5.74
N LYS A 118 7.62 14.03 -5.20
CA LYS A 118 8.18 14.95 -4.21
C LYS A 118 8.74 14.17 -3.01
N ILE A 119 8.00 13.15 -2.59
CA ILE A 119 8.38 12.24 -1.50
C ILE A 119 7.74 10.87 -1.74
N GLU A 120 8.47 9.78 -1.48
CA GLU A 120 7.93 8.43 -1.35
C GLU A 120 7.60 8.19 0.13
N HIS A 121 6.33 8.36 0.50
CA HIS A 121 5.93 8.37 1.90
C HIS A 121 5.10 7.15 2.31
N ASN A 122 5.08 6.09 1.50
CA ASN A 122 4.43 4.84 1.85
C ASN A 122 5.13 4.14 3.03
N LYS A 123 4.39 3.33 3.75
CA LYS A 123 4.85 2.42 4.78
C LYS A 123 4.05 1.13 4.64
N PHE A 124 4.42 0.31 3.65
CA PHE A 124 3.84 -1.02 3.49
C PHE A 124 4.88 -2.05 3.07
N ALA A 125 4.61 -3.29 3.38
CA ALA A 125 5.33 -4.43 2.84
C ALA A 125 4.38 -5.59 2.53
N ILE A 126 4.77 -6.39 1.53
CA ILE A 126 4.03 -7.56 1.08
C ILE A 126 4.92 -8.78 1.27
N PHE A 127 4.39 -9.81 1.92
CA PHE A 127 5.07 -11.03 2.29
C PHE A 127 4.44 -12.22 1.55
N ASP A 128 5.22 -12.90 0.70
CA ASP A 128 4.82 -14.06 -0.10
C ASP A 128 3.55 -13.84 -0.94
N ASN A 129 3.23 -12.59 -1.27
CA ASN A 129 1.94 -12.20 -1.88
C ASN A 129 0.71 -12.77 -1.15
N ARG A 130 0.84 -13.05 0.14
CA ARG A 130 -0.20 -13.67 0.99
C ARG A 130 -0.54 -12.84 2.21
N ARG A 131 0.39 -12.05 2.71
CA ARG A 131 0.23 -11.18 3.87
C ARG A 131 0.82 -9.82 3.57
N MET A 132 0.35 -8.79 4.23
CA MET A 132 0.93 -7.45 4.12
C MET A 132 0.83 -6.70 5.45
N VAL A 133 1.66 -5.68 5.57
CA VAL A 133 1.56 -4.66 6.61
C VAL A 133 1.45 -3.29 5.96
N THR A 134 0.63 -2.41 6.54
CA THR A 134 0.55 -0.99 6.18
C THR A 134 0.22 -0.15 7.40
N GLY A 135 0.27 1.18 7.31
CA GLY A 135 -0.07 2.11 8.38
C GLY A 135 0.77 3.37 8.35
N SER A 136 0.83 4.06 9.49
CA SER A 136 1.67 5.25 9.66
C SER A 136 3.10 4.91 10.10
N TYR A 137 3.32 3.69 10.61
CA TYR A 137 4.56 3.24 11.24
C TYR A 137 5.74 3.20 10.25
N ASN A 138 6.67 4.17 10.37
CA ASN A 138 7.99 4.07 9.76
C ASN A 138 8.80 2.98 10.48
N TRP A 139 9.68 2.31 9.74
CA TRP A 139 10.51 1.24 10.32
C TRP A 139 11.73 1.82 11.06
N THR A 140 11.42 2.61 12.09
CA THR A 140 12.41 3.37 12.86
C THR A 140 12.31 3.08 14.35
N THR A 141 13.43 3.19 15.06
CA THR A 141 13.43 3.08 16.53
C THR A 141 12.56 4.13 17.19
N ALA A 142 12.49 5.34 16.60
CA ALA A 142 11.63 6.40 17.11
C ALA A 142 10.14 6.05 16.99
N ALA A 143 9.73 5.45 15.87
CA ALA A 143 8.35 5.00 15.67
C ALA A 143 7.97 3.90 16.67
N THR A 144 8.91 2.99 17.01
CA THR A 144 8.68 1.93 18.00
C THR A 144 8.52 2.49 19.42
N LYS A 145 9.38 3.46 19.81
CA LYS A 145 9.54 3.83 21.23
C LYS A 145 8.82 5.11 21.64
N TYR A 146 8.64 6.04 20.72
CA TYR A 146 8.29 7.41 21.09
C TYR A 146 7.10 7.99 20.33
N ASN A 147 6.85 7.55 19.09
CA ASN A 147 5.76 8.08 18.29
C ASN A 147 4.44 7.36 18.59
N SER A 148 3.32 8.03 18.36
CA SER A 148 2.00 7.40 18.29
C SER A 148 1.74 7.03 16.83
N GLU A 149 1.88 5.75 16.49
CA GLU A 149 1.71 5.20 15.15
C GLU A 149 0.76 4.00 15.17
N ASN A 150 0.37 3.56 13.98
CA ASN A 150 -0.33 2.29 13.81
C ASN A 150 0.34 1.42 12.75
N CYS A 151 0.18 0.10 12.87
CA CYS A 151 0.43 -0.85 11.81
C CYS A 151 -0.72 -1.85 11.72
N ILE A 152 -1.13 -2.15 10.48
CA ILE A 152 -2.26 -3.01 10.15
C ILE A 152 -1.75 -4.16 9.31
N PHE A 153 -1.92 -5.37 9.79
CA PHE A 153 -1.60 -6.59 9.05
C PHE A 153 -2.86 -7.15 8.41
N LEU A 154 -2.78 -7.50 7.14
CA LEU A 154 -3.89 -8.01 6.33
C LEU A 154 -3.54 -9.35 5.70
N THR A 155 -4.52 -10.27 5.70
CA THR A 155 -4.44 -11.56 5.03
C THR A 155 -5.81 -11.89 4.40
N PRO A 156 -5.92 -12.07 3.08
CA PRO A 156 -4.90 -11.81 2.05
C PRO A 156 -4.59 -10.30 1.90
N PRO A 157 -3.49 -9.93 1.22
CA PRO A 157 -3.19 -8.54 0.92
C PRO A 157 -4.21 -7.97 -0.08
N ALA A 158 -4.49 -6.69 0.00
CA ALA A 158 -5.25 -6.01 -1.04
C ALA A 158 -4.40 -5.95 -2.33
N GLN A 159 -4.95 -6.42 -3.46
CA GLN A 159 -4.24 -6.51 -4.74
C GLN A 159 -3.68 -5.16 -5.21
N GLU A 160 -4.33 -4.06 -4.84
CA GLU A 160 -3.91 -2.70 -5.14
C GLU A 160 -2.51 -2.39 -4.62
N TYR A 161 -2.11 -2.95 -3.47
CA TYR A 161 -0.76 -2.76 -2.94
C TYR A 161 0.30 -3.49 -3.77
N SER A 162 0.02 -4.72 -4.21
CA SER A 162 0.92 -5.45 -5.11
C SER A 162 1.07 -4.72 -6.46
N LYS A 163 -0.03 -4.27 -7.05
CA LYS A 163 -0.01 -3.45 -8.27
C LYS A 163 0.77 -2.15 -8.05
N ARG A 164 0.52 -1.46 -6.92
CA ARG A 164 1.23 -0.22 -6.58
C ARG A 164 2.72 -0.45 -6.43
N PHE A 165 3.13 -1.53 -5.76
CA PHE A 165 4.55 -1.84 -5.61
C PHE A 165 5.23 -2.03 -6.98
N GLU A 166 4.64 -2.78 -7.90
CA GLU A 166 5.20 -2.97 -9.25
C GLU A 166 5.31 -1.65 -10.04
N VAL A 167 4.32 -0.76 -9.90
CA VAL A 167 4.39 0.59 -10.50
C VAL A 167 5.56 1.38 -9.93
N LEU A 168 5.72 1.41 -8.60
CA LEU A 168 6.82 2.11 -7.94
C LEU A 168 8.16 1.49 -8.32
N TRP A 169 8.23 0.16 -8.33
CA TRP A 169 9.43 -0.58 -8.73
C TRP A 169 9.85 -0.28 -10.15
N SER A 170 8.92 -0.19 -11.09
CA SER A 170 9.21 0.14 -12.49
C SER A 170 9.56 1.62 -12.70
N LEU A 171 9.02 2.51 -11.86
CA LEU A 171 9.16 3.96 -12.00
C LEU A 171 10.47 4.48 -11.41
N TYR A 172 11.01 3.83 -10.37
CA TYR A 172 12.21 4.25 -9.66
C TYR A 172 13.43 3.43 -10.09
N GLU A 173 14.59 4.05 -9.99
CA GLU A 173 15.90 3.48 -10.34
C GLU A 173 16.77 3.24 -9.09
#